data_918076982ccda9820a66ffe9af771d72
#
_entry.id   918076982ccda9820a66ffe9af771d72
#
_cell.length_a   1.000
_cell.length_b   1.000
_cell.length_c   1.000
_cell.angle_alpha   90.00
_cell.angle_beta   90.00
_cell.angle_gamma   90.00
#
_symmetry.space_group_name_H-M   'P 1'
#
loop_
_entity.id
_entity.type
_entity.pdbx_description
1 polymer ?
#
loop_
_entity_poly.entity_id
_entity_poly.type
_entity_poly.pdbx_seq_one_letter_code
_entity_poly.pdbx_strand_id
1 'polypeptide(L)'
;MAQIAGVLVINIGTLDAKWIESMIIAGKTKHKTGGITVLDPVGVGATTYRTKTAWRIIDECHPNIIRGNASEIMALMDAEIKSKGVDSSCSSTDALNSAKMLAERTGAVVVISGETDYITDGNRVETIKNGSHLMPLVTAMGCTASSMVGAFAAVNPSNLLEASLHAMALMGAAGEIAAKKSDGPGSLLTNFVDTLYNITEEQLAETVRQ
;
A
#
# COMPACT_ATOMS: atom_id res chain seq x y z
N MET A 1 19.72 6.27 -9.43
CA MET A 1 19.03 6.13 -8.13
C MET A 1 18.26 4.80 -8.06
N ALA A 2 17.38 4.46 -9.00
CA ALA A 2 16.60 3.20 -8.92
C ALA A 2 17.45 1.92 -8.77
N GLN A 3 18.66 1.88 -9.30
CA GLN A 3 19.57 0.73 -9.13
C GLN A 3 20.15 0.57 -7.72
N ILE A 4 20.45 1.69 -7.05
CA ILE A 4 21.19 1.69 -5.77
C ILE A 4 20.27 1.81 -4.54
N ALA A 5 19.02 2.26 -4.71
CA ALA A 5 18.06 2.30 -3.62
C ALA A 5 17.71 0.87 -3.14
N GLY A 6 17.47 0.64 -1.87
CA GLY A 6 17.00 -0.66 -1.35
C GLY A 6 15.66 -1.07 -1.97
N VAL A 7 14.70 -0.15 -2.01
CA VAL A 7 13.36 -0.32 -2.59
C VAL A 7 13.01 0.89 -3.45
N LEU A 8 12.15 0.67 -4.46
CA LEU A 8 11.52 1.72 -5.24
C LEU A 8 10.03 1.78 -4.87
N VAL A 9 9.55 2.96 -4.46
CA VAL A 9 8.11 3.22 -4.30
C VAL A 9 7.61 4.02 -5.49
N ILE A 10 6.65 3.48 -6.23
CA ILE A 10 5.96 4.15 -7.34
C ILE A 10 4.58 4.57 -6.85
N ASN A 11 4.32 5.88 -6.86
CA ASN A 11 3.04 6.46 -6.48
C ASN A 11 2.48 7.27 -7.65
N ILE A 12 1.24 6.94 -8.06
CA ILE A 12 0.58 7.58 -9.21
C ILE A 12 -0.34 8.74 -8.82
N GLY A 13 -0.17 9.32 -7.64
CA GLY A 13 -1.01 10.42 -7.14
C GLY A 13 -1.01 11.64 -8.05
N THR A 14 0.13 12.02 -8.59
CA THR A 14 0.29 13.12 -9.53
C THR A 14 0.72 12.58 -10.89
N LEU A 15 -0.24 12.38 -11.80
CA LEU A 15 0.01 11.80 -13.12
C LEU A 15 0.18 12.87 -14.21
N ASP A 16 1.27 12.74 -14.96
CA ASP A 16 1.44 13.27 -16.29
C ASP A 16 2.23 12.29 -17.17
N ALA A 17 2.26 12.52 -18.48
CA ALA A 17 2.88 11.60 -19.42
C ALA A 17 4.40 11.42 -19.17
N LYS A 18 5.12 12.46 -18.75
CA LYS A 18 6.55 12.38 -18.47
C LYS A 18 6.84 11.59 -17.20
N TRP A 19 6.03 11.80 -16.16
CA TRP A 19 6.11 11.03 -14.92
C TRP A 19 5.84 9.55 -15.16
N ILE A 20 4.84 9.20 -15.97
CA ILE A 20 4.53 7.80 -16.30
C ILE A 20 5.75 7.14 -16.95
N GLU A 21 6.35 7.75 -17.97
CA GLU A 21 7.54 7.20 -18.61
C GLU A 21 8.72 7.08 -17.61
N SER A 22 8.90 8.07 -16.74
CA SER A 22 9.94 8.04 -15.71
C SER A 22 9.72 6.90 -14.71
N MET A 23 8.48 6.68 -14.27
CA MET A 23 8.09 5.57 -13.38
C MET A 23 8.36 4.21 -14.05
N ILE A 24 7.99 4.05 -15.33
CA ILE A 24 8.24 2.82 -16.10
C ILE A 24 9.74 2.56 -16.22
N ILE A 25 10.54 3.57 -16.57
CA ILE A 25 12.00 3.43 -16.66
C ILE A 25 12.58 3.02 -15.31
N ALA A 26 12.17 3.66 -14.23
CA ALA A 26 12.65 3.35 -12.88
C ALA A 26 12.24 1.93 -12.45
N GLY A 27 10.97 1.55 -12.66
CA GLY A 27 10.45 0.23 -12.30
C GLY A 27 11.12 -0.90 -13.09
N LYS A 28 11.24 -0.76 -14.41
CA LYS A 28 11.99 -1.72 -15.25
C LYS A 28 13.45 -1.86 -14.82
N THR A 29 14.08 -0.73 -14.47
CA THR A 29 15.45 -0.73 -13.98
C THR A 29 15.57 -1.49 -12.68
N LYS A 30 14.61 -1.26 -11.75
CA LYS A 30 14.56 -1.94 -10.46
C LYS A 30 14.34 -3.43 -10.62
N HIS A 31 13.37 -3.82 -11.43
CA HIS A 31 13.08 -5.22 -11.73
C HIS A 31 14.28 -5.96 -12.33
N LYS A 32 14.99 -5.36 -13.31
CA LYS A 32 16.19 -5.94 -13.92
C LYS A 32 17.32 -6.19 -12.94
N THR A 33 17.41 -5.42 -11.85
CA THR A 33 18.42 -5.59 -10.80
C THR A 33 17.99 -6.55 -9.69
N GLY A 34 16.83 -7.21 -9.82
CA GLY A 34 16.25 -8.08 -8.79
C GLY A 34 15.82 -7.33 -7.54
N GLY A 35 15.60 -6.02 -7.65
CA GLY A 35 15.21 -5.19 -6.52
C GLY A 35 13.70 -5.10 -6.32
N ILE A 36 13.28 -4.64 -5.15
CA ILE A 36 11.88 -4.57 -4.73
C ILE A 36 11.24 -3.26 -5.21
N THR A 37 10.01 -3.38 -5.73
CA THR A 37 9.15 -2.24 -6.09
C THR A 37 7.82 -2.34 -5.35
N VAL A 38 7.40 -1.24 -4.72
CA VAL A 38 6.06 -1.04 -4.15
C VAL A 38 5.28 -0.13 -5.10
N LEU A 39 4.06 -0.52 -5.47
CA LEU A 39 3.12 0.30 -6.22
C LEU A 39 2.02 0.82 -5.31
N ASP A 40 1.82 2.13 -5.33
CA ASP A 40 0.68 2.84 -4.72
C ASP A 40 -0.22 3.38 -5.84
N PRO A 41 -1.32 2.66 -6.21
CA PRO A 41 -2.15 3.00 -7.36
C PRO A 41 -3.19 4.06 -7.01
N VAL A 42 -2.77 5.20 -6.46
CA VAL A 42 -3.63 6.27 -5.95
C VAL A 42 -4.72 6.66 -6.95
N GLY A 43 -5.97 6.54 -6.52
CA GLY A 43 -7.15 6.98 -7.27
C GLY A 43 -7.47 6.13 -8.49
N VAL A 44 -7.00 4.88 -8.55
CA VAL A 44 -7.46 3.90 -9.55
C VAL A 44 -8.98 3.73 -9.44
N GLY A 45 -9.63 3.61 -10.59
CA GLY A 45 -11.10 3.59 -10.70
C GLY A 45 -11.70 4.98 -10.90
N ALA A 46 -11.09 6.06 -10.45
CA ALA A 46 -11.60 7.41 -10.63
C ALA A 46 -11.56 7.86 -12.11
N THR A 47 -10.56 7.42 -12.86
CA THR A 47 -10.48 7.68 -14.31
C THR A 47 -9.84 6.50 -15.05
N THR A 48 -10.25 6.29 -16.30
CA THR A 48 -9.66 5.29 -17.19
C THR A 48 -8.15 5.50 -17.37
N TYR A 49 -7.68 6.75 -17.34
CA TYR A 49 -6.27 7.08 -17.46
C TYR A 49 -5.46 6.54 -16.28
N ARG A 50 -5.93 6.72 -15.05
CA ARG A 50 -5.28 6.18 -13.83
C ARG A 50 -5.26 4.66 -13.84
N THR A 51 -6.39 4.04 -14.15
CA THR A 51 -6.52 2.58 -14.19
C THR A 51 -5.60 1.95 -15.23
N LYS A 52 -5.57 2.50 -16.45
CA LYS A 52 -4.66 2.04 -17.51
C LYS A 52 -3.19 2.24 -17.14
N THR A 53 -2.86 3.35 -16.48
CA THR A 53 -1.49 3.61 -16.02
C THR A 53 -1.05 2.62 -14.96
N ALA A 54 -1.91 2.33 -13.97
CA ALA A 54 -1.60 1.36 -12.93
C ALA A 54 -1.35 -0.03 -13.53
N TRP A 55 -2.20 -0.49 -14.44
CA TRP A 55 -2.00 -1.76 -15.14
C TRP A 55 -0.73 -1.77 -15.99
N ARG A 56 -0.46 -0.68 -16.70
CA ARG A 56 0.79 -0.56 -17.46
C ARG A 56 2.02 -0.68 -16.55
N ILE A 57 1.99 -0.10 -15.35
CA ILE A 57 3.08 -0.24 -14.38
C ILE A 57 3.16 -1.68 -13.87
N ILE A 58 2.03 -2.32 -13.56
CA ILE A 58 1.98 -3.71 -13.13
C ILE A 58 2.61 -4.62 -14.19
N ASP A 59 2.17 -4.48 -15.44
CA ASP A 59 2.60 -5.36 -16.54
C ASP A 59 4.06 -5.13 -16.96
N GLU A 60 4.56 -3.89 -16.90
CA GLU A 60 5.90 -3.55 -17.39
C GLU A 60 6.97 -3.54 -16.29
N CYS A 61 6.60 -3.31 -15.03
CA CYS A 61 7.55 -3.15 -13.92
C CYS A 61 7.50 -4.28 -12.89
N HIS A 62 6.45 -5.13 -12.90
CA HIS A 62 6.27 -6.27 -12.01
C HIS A 62 6.50 -5.91 -10.53
N PRO A 63 5.69 -5.02 -9.92
CA PRO A 63 5.85 -4.64 -8.53
C PRO A 63 5.72 -5.86 -7.61
N ASN A 64 6.55 -5.90 -6.57
CA ASN A 64 6.55 -6.98 -5.58
C ASN A 64 5.48 -6.78 -4.50
N ILE A 65 5.06 -5.53 -4.29
CA ILE A 65 4.01 -5.16 -3.34
C ILE A 65 3.09 -4.16 -4.02
N ILE A 66 1.77 -4.35 -3.89
CA ILE A 66 0.74 -3.40 -4.33
C ILE A 66 -0.03 -2.99 -3.08
N ARG A 67 -0.01 -1.69 -2.74
CA ARG A 67 -0.71 -1.17 -1.57
C ARG A 67 -1.74 -0.12 -1.99
N GLY A 68 -2.99 -0.33 -1.64
CA GLY A 68 -4.09 0.60 -1.89
C GLY A 68 -5.17 0.52 -0.82
N ASN A 69 -6.19 1.37 -0.90
CA ASN A 69 -7.42 1.17 -0.11
C ASN A 69 -8.34 0.13 -0.79
N ALA A 70 -9.40 -0.28 -0.10
CA ALA A 70 -10.33 -1.30 -0.61
C ALA A 70 -10.89 -0.94 -2.00
N SER A 71 -11.30 0.31 -2.21
CA SER A 71 -11.87 0.74 -3.50
C SER A 71 -10.85 0.75 -4.64
N GLU A 72 -9.59 1.07 -4.37
CA GLU A 72 -8.51 1.04 -5.35
C GLU A 72 -8.16 -0.39 -5.77
N ILE A 73 -8.04 -1.31 -4.81
CA ILE A 73 -7.75 -2.72 -5.09
C ILE A 73 -8.91 -3.38 -5.85
N MET A 74 -10.15 -3.13 -5.43
CA MET A 74 -11.34 -3.60 -6.16
C MET A 74 -11.41 -3.03 -7.57
N ALA A 75 -11.15 -1.73 -7.74
CA ALA A 75 -11.18 -1.08 -9.06
C ALA A 75 -10.10 -1.60 -10.03
N LEU A 76 -8.95 -2.03 -9.53
CA LEU A 76 -7.96 -2.75 -10.35
C LEU A 76 -8.58 -4.04 -10.90
N MET A 77 -9.19 -4.86 -10.04
CA MET A 77 -9.77 -6.13 -10.46
C MET A 77 -11.03 -5.96 -11.30
N ASP A 78 -11.92 -5.02 -10.98
CA ASP A 78 -13.13 -4.73 -11.77
C ASP A 78 -12.81 -4.28 -13.19
N ALA A 79 -11.76 -3.48 -13.37
CA ALA A 79 -11.32 -3.08 -14.70
C ALA A 79 -10.90 -4.29 -15.55
N GLU A 80 -10.32 -5.31 -14.92
CA GLU A 80 -9.96 -6.55 -15.58
C GLU A 80 -11.18 -7.44 -15.83
N ILE A 81 -12.05 -7.60 -14.82
CA ILE A 81 -13.26 -8.41 -14.91
C ILE A 81 -14.17 -7.85 -16.00
N LYS A 82 -14.38 -6.53 -16.05
CA LYS A 82 -15.15 -5.86 -17.12
C LYS A 82 -14.53 -6.05 -18.49
N SER A 83 -13.20 -6.08 -18.60
CA SER A 83 -12.52 -6.38 -19.85
C SER A 83 -12.77 -7.83 -20.32
N LYS A 84 -13.11 -8.73 -19.42
CA LYS A 84 -13.47 -10.15 -19.66
C LYS A 84 -14.98 -10.41 -19.70
N GLY A 85 -15.83 -9.37 -19.52
CA GLY A 85 -17.29 -9.47 -19.69
C GLY A 85 -18.06 -10.09 -18.51
N VAL A 86 -17.55 -9.97 -17.29
CA VAL A 86 -18.22 -10.48 -16.06
C VAL A 86 -18.75 -9.33 -15.22
N ASP A 87 -20.02 -9.40 -14.79
CA ASP A 87 -20.65 -8.44 -13.85
C ASP A 87 -20.40 -8.86 -12.40
N SER A 88 -19.97 -7.91 -11.55
CA SER A 88 -19.76 -8.11 -10.11
C SER A 88 -20.52 -7.08 -9.25
N SER A 89 -21.13 -7.54 -8.14
CA SER A 89 -21.80 -6.72 -7.12
C SER A 89 -20.93 -6.64 -5.86
N CYS A 90 -20.75 -5.44 -5.27
CA CYS A 90 -19.74 -5.14 -4.24
C CYS A 90 -20.19 -5.44 -2.79
N SER A 91 -19.36 -6.15 -2.00
CA SER A 91 -19.40 -6.25 -0.54
C SER A 91 -18.00 -6.13 0.09
N SER A 92 -17.88 -5.98 1.42
CA SER A 92 -16.58 -5.92 2.10
C SER A 92 -15.74 -7.20 1.97
N THR A 93 -16.42 -8.34 1.78
CA THR A 93 -15.79 -9.62 1.43
C THR A 93 -15.13 -9.56 0.05
N ASP A 94 -15.63 -8.70 -0.85
CA ASP A 94 -15.16 -8.57 -2.22
C ASP A 94 -13.79 -7.91 -2.31
N ALA A 95 -13.46 -6.98 -1.40
CA ALA A 95 -12.15 -6.35 -1.36
C ALA A 95 -11.03 -7.36 -1.06
N LEU A 96 -11.24 -8.25 -0.09
CA LEU A 96 -10.28 -9.31 0.23
C LEU A 96 -10.16 -10.33 -0.91
N ASN A 97 -11.28 -10.71 -1.53
CA ASN A 97 -11.25 -11.60 -2.68
C ASN A 97 -10.51 -10.94 -3.86
N SER A 98 -10.77 -9.67 -4.13
CA SER A 98 -10.04 -8.89 -5.15
C SER A 98 -8.54 -8.83 -4.86
N ALA A 99 -8.14 -8.66 -3.60
CA ALA A 99 -6.73 -8.65 -3.21
C ALA A 99 -6.06 -10.02 -3.44
N LYS A 100 -6.73 -11.12 -3.07
CA LYS A 100 -6.22 -12.47 -3.33
C LYS A 100 -6.04 -12.73 -4.83
N MET A 101 -7.06 -12.43 -5.62
CA MET A 101 -6.99 -12.57 -7.08
C MET A 101 -5.87 -11.71 -7.69
N LEU A 102 -5.70 -10.48 -7.21
CA LEU A 102 -4.62 -9.60 -7.66
C LEU A 102 -3.24 -10.17 -7.29
N ALA A 103 -3.09 -10.70 -6.07
CA ALA A 103 -1.86 -11.33 -5.62
C ALA A 103 -1.52 -12.59 -6.44
N GLU A 104 -2.49 -13.47 -6.64
CA GLU A 104 -2.34 -14.68 -7.49
C GLU A 104 -1.93 -14.33 -8.91
N ARG A 105 -2.54 -13.30 -9.49
CA ARG A 105 -2.26 -12.87 -10.86
C ARG A 105 -0.87 -12.25 -11.02
N THR A 106 -0.46 -11.42 -10.07
CA THR A 106 0.75 -10.60 -10.20
C THR A 106 1.97 -11.22 -9.53
N GLY A 107 1.77 -12.15 -8.61
CA GLY A 107 2.80 -12.65 -7.69
C GLY A 107 3.21 -11.65 -6.63
N ALA A 108 2.50 -10.52 -6.51
CA ALA A 108 2.78 -9.47 -5.53
C ALA A 108 2.08 -9.75 -4.21
N VAL A 109 2.67 -9.26 -3.11
CA VAL A 109 1.93 -9.07 -1.86
C VAL A 109 0.97 -7.89 -2.05
N VAL A 110 -0.29 -8.07 -1.69
CA VAL A 110 -1.30 -7.01 -1.75
C VAL A 110 -1.66 -6.56 -0.34
N VAL A 111 -1.60 -5.25 -0.12
CA VAL A 111 -1.94 -4.58 1.15
C VAL A 111 -3.17 -3.71 0.93
N ILE A 112 -4.26 -4.04 1.61
CA ILE A 112 -5.46 -3.20 1.67
C ILE A 112 -5.42 -2.42 2.97
N SER A 113 -5.46 -1.09 2.92
CA SER A 113 -5.63 -0.26 4.10
C SER A 113 -7.09 0.13 4.32
N GLY A 114 -7.52 0.13 5.59
CA GLY A 114 -8.87 0.46 5.99
C GLY A 114 -9.03 0.55 7.50
N GLU A 115 -10.22 0.31 8.03
CA GLU A 115 -10.47 0.14 9.46
C GLU A 115 -9.79 -1.14 9.98
N THR A 116 -9.79 -2.18 9.15
CA THR A 116 -8.93 -3.35 9.27
C THR A 116 -8.05 -3.39 8.04
N ASP A 117 -6.75 -3.42 8.25
CA ASP A 117 -5.79 -3.63 7.17
C ASP A 117 -5.69 -5.14 6.87
N TYR A 118 -5.63 -5.49 5.58
CA TYR A 118 -5.43 -6.86 5.13
C TYR A 118 -4.16 -6.97 4.30
N ILE A 119 -3.36 -7.98 4.58
CA ILE A 119 -2.12 -8.26 3.86
C ILE A 119 -2.19 -9.70 3.33
N THR A 120 -2.01 -9.89 2.03
CA THR A 120 -2.11 -11.23 1.41
C THR A 120 -1.10 -11.43 0.29
N ASP A 121 -0.63 -12.67 0.16
CA ASP A 121 0.13 -13.18 -0.99
C ASP A 121 -0.73 -14.04 -1.94
N GLY A 122 -2.06 -14.04 -1.73
CA GLY A 122 -3.02 -14.89 -2.42
C GLY A 122 -3.42 -16.13 -1.61
N ASN A 123 -2.50 -16.71 -0.85
CA ASN A 123 -2.72 -17.91 -0.02
C ASN A 123 -2.96 -17.57 1.44
N ARG A 124 -2.04 -16.80 2.01
CA ARG A 124 -2.10 -16.33 3.41
C ARG A 124 -2.81 -14.99 3.47
N VAL A 125 -3.49 -14.73 4.59
CA VAL A 125 -4.10 -13.46 4.92
C VAL A 125 -3.73 -13.12 6.35
N GLU A 126 -3.12 -11.95 6.53
CA GLU A 126 -2.84 -11.36 7.83
C GLU A 126 -3.67 -10.08 7.99
N THR A 127 -3.99 -9.72 9.23
CA THR A 127 -4.81 -8.54 9.54
C THR A 127 -4.19 -7.68 10.63
N ILE A 128 -4.40 -6.36 10.54
CA ILE A 128 -4.10 -5.40 11.60
C ILE A 128 -5.35 -4.56 11.85
N LYS A 129 -5.70 -4.40 13.13
CA LYS A 129 -6.87 -3.64 13.58
C LYS A 129 -6.50 -2.39 14.37
N ASN A 130 -5.33 -1.87 14.11
CA ASN A 130 -4.82 -0.65 14.73
C ASN A 130 -5.09 0.57 13.87
N GLY A 131 -5.21 1.71 14.51
CA GLY A 131 -5.38 3.00 13.84
C GLY A 131 -6.32 3.93 14.58
N SER A 132 -6.58 5.08 13.98
CA SER A 132 -7.52 6.07 14.51
C SER A 132 -8.40 6.59 13.38
N HIS A 133 -9.65 6.90 13.71
CA HIS A 133 -10.61 7.54 12.79
C HIS A 133 -10.14 8.91 12.27
N LEU A 134 -9.14 9.52 12.89
CA LEU A 134 -8.53 10.76 12.43
C LEU A 134 -7.51 10.54 11.29
N MET A 135 -6.93 9.34 11.17
CA MET A 135 -5.90 9.08 10.15
C MET A 135 -6.39 9.28 8.71
N PRO A 136 -7.59 8.85 8.31
CA PRO A 136 -8.11 9.11 6.97
C PRO A 136 -8.33 10.59 6.65
N LEU A 137 -8.43 11.45 7.66
CA LEU A 137 -8.61 12.90 7.51
C LEU A 137 -7.29 13.65 7.26
N VAL A 138 -6.15 12.95 7.40
CA VAL A 138 -4.82 13.52 7.17
C VAL A 138 -4.36 13.18 5.76
N THR A 139 -4.11 14.24 4.97
CA THR A 139 -3.58 14.10 3.60
C THR A 139 -2.23 13.38 3.61
N ALA A 140 -1.98 12.55 2.60
CA ALA A 140 -0.76 11.76 2.41
C ALA A 140 -0.51 10.64 3.43
N MET A 141 -1.45 10.33 4.33
CA MET A 141 -1.32 9.21 5.26
C MET A 141 -1.14 7.87 4.51
N GLY A 142 -1.88 7.67 3.41
CA GLY A 142 -1.71 6.52 2.54
C GLY A 142 -0.33 6.45 1.89
N CYS A 143 0.17 7.58 1.36
CA CYS A 143 1.50 7.64 0.75
C CYS A 143 2.61 7.37 1.79
N THR A 144 2.41 7.80 3.03
CA THR A 144 3.31 7.49 4.16
C THR A 144 3.31 5.98 4.43
N ALA A 145 2.13 5.33 4.45
CA ALA A 145 2.03 3.88 4.63
C ALA A 145 2.78 3.12 3.51
N SER A 146 2.62 3.52 2.25
CA SER A 146 3.35 2.91 1.13
C SER A 146 4.86 3.08 1.25
N SER A 147 5.31 4.22 1.77
CA SER A 147 6.74 4.50 2.04
C SER A 147 7.27 3.62 3.17
N MET A 148 6.48 3.44 4.25
CA MET A 148 6.83 2.55 5.37
C MET A 148 6.88 1.09 4.93
N VAL A 149 5.91 0.62 4.15
CA VAL A 149 5.96 -0.72 3.55
C VAL A 149 7.23 -0.91 2.73
N GLY A 150 7.62 0.10 1.95
CA GLY A 150 8.88 0.09 1.21
C GLY A 150 10.11 0.00 2.13
N ALA A 151 10.15 0.78 3.22
CA ALA A 151 11.26 0.77 4.17
C ALA A 151 11.42 -0.60 4.86
N PHE A 152 10.31 -1.21 5.30
CA PHE A 152 10.32 -2.54 5.92
C PHE A 152 10.71 -3.64 4.92
N ALA A 153 10.24 -3.54 3.66
CA ALA A 153 10.63 -4.46 2.60
C ALA A 153 12.14 -4.36 2.27
N ALA A 154 12.73 -3.16 2.37
CA ALA A 154 14.16 -2.97 2.13
C ALA A 154 15.05 -3.72 3.15
N VAL A 155 14.61 -3.83 4.41
CA VAL A 155 15.35 -4.50 5.48
C VAL A 155 14.93 -5.96 5.68
N ASN A 156 13.83 -6.38 5.09
CA ASN A 156 13.33 -7.77 5.13
C ASN A 156 12.93 -8.26 3.72
N PRO A 157 13.87 -8.31 2.76
CA PRO A 157 13.56 -8.60 1.37
C PRO A 157 13.12 -10.04 1.10
N SER A 158 13.42 -10.97 2.01
CA SER A 158 13.08 -12.40 1.87
C SER A 158 11.65 -12.73 2.28
N ASN A 159 10.96 -11.85 3.01
CA ASN A 159 9.60 -12.08 3.49
C ASN A 159 8.77 -10.78 3.40
N LEU A 160 8.26 -10.49 2.20
CA LEU A 160 7.56 -9.25 1.92
C LEU A 160 6.18 -9.17 2.58
N LEU A 161 5.55 -10.32 2.85
CA LEU A 161 4.28 -10.38 3.56
C LEU A 161 4.46 -9.90 5.01
N GLU A 162 5.42 -10.47 5.74
CA GLU A 162 5.75 -10.06 7.11
C GLU A 162 6.27 -8.61 7.16
N ALA A 163 7.11 -8.21 6.20
CA ALA A 163 7.56 -6.83 6.09
C ALA A 163 6.39 -5.85 5.97
N SER A 164 5.41 -6.17 5.12
CA SER A 164 4.20 -5.36 4.93
C SER A 164 3.32 -5.37 6.20
N LEU A 165 3.15 -6.52 6.83
CA LEU A 165 2.41 -6.66 8.10
C LEU A 165 3.00 -5.77 9.19
N HIS A 166 4.30 -5.85 9.41
CA HIS A 166 4.99 -5.05 10.43
C HIS A 166 4.95 -3.55 10.13
N ALA A 167 5.05 -3.16 8.86
CA ALA A 167 4.91 -1.77 8.47
C ALA A 167 3.51 -1.21 8.79
N MET A 168 2.45 -1.97 8.49
CA MET A 168 1.08 -1.57 8.77
C MET A 168 0.79 -1.58 10.28
N ALA A 169 1.34 -2.54 11.02
CA ALA A 169 1.25 -2.57 12.48
C ALA A 169 1.87 -1.32 13.12
N LEU A 170 3.07 -0.91 12.67
CA LEU A 170 3.71 0.31 13.13
C LEU A 170 2.88 1.56 12.78
N MET A 171 2.37 1.62 11.54
CA MET A 171 1.52 2.75 11.10
C MET A 171 0.27 2.89 11.97
N GLY A 172 -0.44 1.78 12.21
CA GLY A 172 -1.64 1.76 13.03
C GLY A 172 -1.36 2.12 14.50
N ALA A 173 -0.34 1.50 15.11
CA ALA A 173 0.05 1.77 16.50
C ALA A 173 0.49 3.23 16.69
N ALA A 174 1.33 3.75 15.80
CA ALA A 174 1.75 5.16 15.84
C ALA A 174 0.54 6.10 15.69
N GLY A 175 -0.41 5.76 14.81
CA GLY A 175 -1.66 6.50 14.64
C GLY A 175 -2.51 6.56 15.91
N GLU A 176 -2.65 5.44 16.62
CA GLU A 176 -3.38 5.40 17.90
C GLU A 176 -2.69 6.22 19.00
N ILE A 177 -1.37 6.06 19.13
CA ILE A 177 -0.59 6.80 20.13
C ILE A 177 -0.64 8.32 19.86
N ALA A 178 -0.49 8.70 18.59
CA ALA A 178 -0.56 10.10 18.19
C ALA A 178 -1.96 10.68 18.39
N ALA A 179 -3.02 9.93 18.08
CA ALA A 179 -4.40 10.38 18.22
C ALA A 179 -4.76 10.73 19.66
N LYS A 180 -4.22 10.02 20.65
CA LYS A 180 -4.41 10.30 22.09
C LYS A 180 -3.86 11.67 22.50
N LYS A 181 -2.97 12.26 21.70
CA LYS A 181 -2.32 13.57 21.95
C LYS A 181 -2.83 14.66 20.99
N SER A 182 -3.88 14.36 20.20
CA SER A 182 -4.31 15.21 19.09
C SER A 182 -5.75 15.67 19.26
N ASP A 183 -5.98 16.97 19.06
CA ASP A 183 -7.32 17.57 19.09
C ASP A 183 -8.04 17.45 17.72
N GLY A 184 -7.32 17.05 16.67
CA GLY A 184 -7.85 16.92 15.31
C GLY A 184 -6.79 16.54 14.29
N PRO A 185 -7.15 16.50 12.98
CA PRO A 185 -6.24 16.01 11.94
C PRO A 185 -4.96 16.84 11.78
N GLY A 186 -4.98 18.15 12.07
CA GLY A 186 -3.79 19.00 11.96
C GLY A 186 -2.73 18.64 13.00
N SER A 187 -3.13 18.55 14.28
CA SER A 187 -2.23 18.10 15.35
C SER A 187 -1.87 16.62 15.22
N LEU A 188 -2.79 15.79 14.68
CA LEU A 188 -2.48 14.39 14.41
C LEU A 188 -1.29 14.24 13.45
N LEU A 189 -1.23 15.02 12.38
CA LEU A 189 -0.11 14.91 11.43
C LEU A 189 1.24 15.13 12.12
N THR A 190 1.36 16.19 12.92
CA THR A 190 2.59 16.50 13.66
C THR A 190 2.89 15.42 14.70
N ASN A 191 1.92 15.08 15.55
CA ASN A 191 2.09 14.06 16.58
C ASN A 191 2.39 12.68 16.01
N PHE A 192 1.88 12.37 14.82
CA PHE A 192 2.15 11.10 14.14
C PHE A 192 3.62 10.99 13.71
N VAL A 193 4.16 12.02 13.09
CA VAL A 193 5.58 12.05 12.71
C VAL A 193 6.48 11.95 13.93
N ASP A 194 6.17 12.71 14.99
CA ASP A 194 6.90 12.66 16.25
C ASP A 194 6.79 11.28 16.93
N THR A 195 5.63 10.63 16.81
CA THR A 195 5.43 9.28 17.35
C THR A 195 6.23 8.25 16.56
N LEU A 196 6.24 8.30 15.24
CA LEU A 196 7.08 7.41 14.42
C LEU A 196 8.57 7.52 14.77
N TYR A 197 9.04 8.73 15.13
CA TYR A 197 10.43 8.92 15.55
C TYR A 197 10.72 8.40 16.96
N ASN A 198 9.75 8.49 17.88
CA ASN A 198 9.97 8.23 19.31
C ASN A 198 9.42 6.88 19.81
N ILE A 199 8.62 6.17 19.01
CA ILE A 199 7.96 4.92 19.46
C ILE A 199 8.99 3.86 19.87
N THR A 200 8.78 3.26 21.04
CA THR A 200 9.63 2.17 21.54
C THR A 200 9.04 0.79 21.21
N GLU A 201 9.87 -0.25 21.33
CA GLU A 201 9.44 -1.64 21.13
C GLU A 201 8.33 -2.02 22.13
N GLU A 202 8.43 -1.57 23.39
CA GLU A 202 7.43 -1.81 24.42
C GLU A 202 6.08 -1.19 24.06
N GLN A 203 6.10 0.09 23.64
CA GLN A 203 4.89 0.79 23.21
C GLN A 203 4.24 0.12 22.00
N LEU A 204 5.06 -0.35 21.06
CA LEU A 204 4.57 -1.06 19.88
C LEU A 204 3.93 -2.39 20.29
N ALA A 205 4.61 -3.18 21.13
CA ALA A 205 4.12 -4.48 21.60
C ALA A 205 2.82 -4.37 22.42
N GLU A 206 2.66 -3.30 23.22
CA GLU A 206 1.44 -3.04 24.00
C GLU A 206 0.26 -2.56 23.13
N THR A 207 0.54 -1.97 21.97
CA THR A 207 -0.48 -1.30 21.15
C THR A 207 -0.99 -2.20 20.03
N VAL A 208 -0.13 -3.02 19.42
CA VAL A 208 -0.48 -3.81 18.23
C VAL A 208 -1.54 -4.88 18.55
N ARG A 209 -2.58 -4.93 17.68
CA ARG A 209 -3.65 -5.93 17.72
C ARG A 209 -3.76 -6.61 16.33
N GLN A 210 -3.76 -7.92 16.36
CA GLN A 210 -4.00 -8.79 15.19
C GLN A 210 -5.45 -9.31 15.15
#